data_3b037d393e496eb438ea4cc14cbcfecb
#
_entry.id   3b037d393e496eb438ea4cc14cbcfecb
#
_cell.length_a   1.000
_cell.length_b   1.000
_cell.length_c   1.000
_cell.angle_alpha   90.00
_cell.angle_beta   90.00
_cell.angle_gamma   90.00
#
_symmetry.space_group_name_H-M   'P 1'
#
loop_
_entity.id
_entity.type
_entity.pdbx_description
1 polymer ?
#
loop_
_entity_poly.entity_id
_entity_poly.type
_entity_poly.pdbx_seq_one_letter_code
_entity_poly.pdbx_strand_id
1 'polypeptide(L)'
;MKSALMIAVHRFRAELEKLGIRCERILLCGPQAGGIAQEGSQIDLFVISSDWACYTERQRFEILEIAAAHVLAPIQARGVTPYEIATHRLSPSWEQLLEQAVPII
;
A
#
# COMPACT_ATOMS: atom_id res chain seq x y z
N MET A 1 -8.80 -5.43 -20.45
CA MET A 1 -7.35 -5.16 -20.50
C MET A 1 -6.90 -4.60 -19.15
N LYS A 2 -5.88 -5.18 -18.57
CA LYS A 2 -5.39 -4.71 -17.27
C LYS A 2 -4.52 -3.47 -17.47
N SER A 3 -4.72 -2.45 -16.62
CA SER A 3 -3.89 -1.27 -16.66
C SER A 3 -2.49 -1.57 -16.13
N ALA A 4 -1.52 -0.74 -16.52
CA ALA A 4 -0.16 -0.84 -16.00
C ALA A 4 -0.15 -0.70 -14.46
N LEU A 5 -1.04 0.14 -13.92
CA LEU A 5 -1.20 0.31 -12.48
C LEU A 5 -1.56 -1.01 -11.80
N MET A 6 -2.57 -1.70 -12.30
CA MET A 6 -3.03 -2.95 -11.69
C MET A 6 -1.99 -4.06 -11.82
N ILE A 7 -1.26 -4.10 -12.92
CA ILE A 7 -0.16 -5.05 -13.09
C ILE A 7 0.91 -4.80 -12.01
N ALA A 8 1.28 -3.54 -11.80
CA ALA A 8 2.27 -3.18 -10.79
C ALA A 8 1.79 -3.55 -9.39
N VAL A 9 0.53 -3.28 -9.08
CA VAL A 9 -0.05 -3.59 -7.77
C VAL A 9 -0.06 -5.09 -7.51
N HIS A 10 -0.45 -5.89 -8.50
CA HIS A 10 -0.45 -7.35 -8.35
C HIS A 10 0.96 -7.91 -8.16
N ARG A 11 1.94 -7.36 -8.86
CA ARG A 11 3.34 -7.75 -8.67
C ARG A 11 3.84 -7.39 -7.27
N PHE A 12 3.49 -6.21 -6.81
CA PHE A 12 3.86 -5.75 -5.49
C PHE A 12 3.27 -6.65 -4.41
N ARG A 13 2.00 -7.00 -4.55
CA ARG A 13 1.35 -7.94 -3.64
C ARG A 13 2.06 -9.28 -3.60
N ALA A 14 2.42 -9.81 -4.76
CA ALA A 14 3.13 -11.09 -4.86
C ALA A 14 4.49 -11.03 -4.15
N GLU A 15 5.21 -9.92 -4.28
CA GLU A 15 6.49 -9.74 -3.60
C GLU A 15 6.31 -9.68 -2.09
N LEU A 16 5.27 -9.00 -1.61
CA LEU A 16 4.98 -8.97 -0.18
C LEU A 16 4.62 -10.34 0.36
N GLU A 17 3.88 -11.12 -0.40
CA GLU A 17 3.52 -12.48 0.01
C GLU A 17 4.76 -13.38 0.15
N LYS A 18 5.75 -13.18 -0.71
CA LYS A 18 7.04 -13.89 -0.60
C LYS A 18 7.76 -13.52 0.69
N LEU A 19 7.54 -12.32 1.20
CA LEU A 19 8.15 -11.83 2.44
C LEU A 19 7.31 -12.16 3.67
N GLY A 20 6.23 -12.91 3.50
CA GLY A 20 5.40 -13.36 4.61
C GLY A 20 4.26 -12.42 4.98
N ILE A 21 3.98 -11.41 4.16
CA ILE A 21 2.90 -10.46 4.44
C ILE A 21 1.70 -10.79 3.56
N ARG A 22 0.60 -11.20 4.18
CA ARG A 22 -0.65 -11.41 3.48
C ARG A 22 -1.39 -10.09 3.34
N CYS A 23 -1.59 -9.66 2.11
CA CYS A 23 -2.29 -8.41 1.83
C CYS A 23 -3.80 -8.67 1.88
N GLU A 24 -4.41 -8.31 3.00
CA GLU A 24 -5.86 -8.47 3.18
C GLU A 24 -6.61 -7.50 2.29
N ARG A 25 -6.10 -6.26 2.21
CA ARG A 25 -6.62 -5.24 1.32
C ARG A 25 -5.48 -4.35 0.87
N ILE A 26 -5.61 -3.79 -0.33
CA ILE A 26 -4.71 -2.74 -0.81
C ILE A 26 -5.59 -1.58 -1.26
N LEU A 27 -5.31 -0.40 -0.71
CA LEU A 27 -6.04 0.81 -1.06
C LEU A 27 -5.12 1.74 -1.84
N LEU A 28 -5.67 2.36 -2.86
CA LEU A 28 -4.97 3.35 -3.67
C LEU A 28 -5.33 4.75 -3.17
N CYS A 29 -4.32 5.58 -2.93
CA CYS A 29 -4.52 6.95 -2.47
C CYS A 29 -3.70 7.92 -3.32
N GLY A 30 -3.82 9.21 -3.01
CA GLY A 30 -3.12 10.23 -3.75
C GLY A 30 -3.76 10.52 -5.11
N PRO A 31 -2.99 11.09 -6.06
CA PRO A 31 -3.53 11.50 -7.36
C PRO A 31 -4.14 10.35 -8.17
N GLN A 32 -3.62 9.14 -8.01
CA GLN A 32 -4.11 7.97 -8.75
C GLN A 32 -5.55 7.65 -8.38
N ALA A 33 -5.93 7.85 -7.12
CA ALA A 33 -7.28 7.55 -6.64
C ALA A 33 -8.32 8.47 -7.26
N GLY A 34 -7.92 9.69 -7.61
CA GLY A 34 -8.80 10.65 -8.25
C GLY A 34 -8.99 10.45 -9.75
N GLY A 35 -8.35 9.45 -10.32
CA GLY A 35 -8.43 9.20 -11.75
C GLY A 35 -7.62 10.17 -12.60
N ILE A 36 -6.77 10.99 -11.97
CA ILE A 36 -5.95 11.98 -12.66
C ILE A 36 -4.50 11.50 -12.64
N ALA A 37 -4.31 10.25 -13.05
CA ALA A 37 -2.98 9.66 -13.07
C ALA A 37 -2.17 10.20 -14.25
N GLN A 38 -0.97 10.66 -13.96
CA GLN A 38 -0.01 11.02 -14.99
C GLN A 38 1.08 9.96 -15.05
N GLU A 39 1.60 9.73 -16.23
CA GLU A 39 2.71 8.81 -16.40
C GLU A 39 3.89 9.27 -15.54
N GLY A 40 4.48 8.32 -14.80
CA GLY A 40 5.59 8.62 -13.91
C GLY A 40 5.20 9.10 -12.52
N SER A 41 3.90 9.27 -12.26
CA SER A 41 3.43 9.64 -10.92
C SER A 41 3.64 8.49 -9.94
N GLN A 42 3.89 8.83 -8.68
CA GLN A 42 3.98 7.83 -7.62
C GLN A 42 2.65 7.11 -7.43
N ILE A 43 2.77 5.83 -7.14
CA ILE A 43 1.61 4.99 -6.80
C ILE A 43 1.59 4.88 -5.28
N ASP A 44 0.68 5.62 -4.65
CA ASP A 44 0.56 5.62 -3.19
C ASP A 44 -0.44 4.57 -2.75
N LEU A 45 0.03 3.63 -1.92
CA LEU A 45 -0.78 2.50 -1.48
C LEU A 45 -0.82 2.41 0.03
N PHE A 46 -1.96 1.95 0.56
CA PHE A 46 -2.04 1.39 1.91
C PHE A 46 -2.16 -0.12 1.78
N VAL A 47 -1.27 -0.84 2.44
CA VAL A 47 -1.34 -2.30 2.52
C VAL A 47 -1.89 -2.66 3.89
N ILE A 48 -3.09 -3.22 3.91
CA ILE A 48 -3.77 -3.58 5.15
C ILE A 48 -3.55 -5.07 5.40
N SER A 49 -2.93 -5.37 6.52
CA SER A 49 -2.65 -6.75 6.91
C SER A 49 -2.48 -6.86 8.41
N SER A 50 -3.07 -7.89 8.99
CA SER A 50 -2.87 -8.21 10.39
C SER A 50 -1.43 -8.64 10.69
N ASP A 51 -0.71 -9.08 9.65
CA ASP A 51 0.68 -9.51 9.81
C ASP A 51 1.60 -8.36 10.23
N TRP A 52 1.21 -7.12 9.93
CA TRP A 52 1.99 -5.95 10.33
C TRP A 52 2.08 -5.78 11.85
N ALA A 53 1.20 -6.41 12.61
CA ALA A 53 1.20 -6.29 14.07
C ALA A 53 2.52 -6.73 14.71
N CYS A 54 3.25 -7.64 14.06
CA CYS A 54 4.53 -8.15 14.56
C CYS A 54 5.72 -7.25 14.22
N TYR A 55 5.49 -6.17 13.50
CA TYR A 55 6.56 -5.31 13.00
C TYR A 55 6.39 -3.88 13.46
N THR A 56 7.52 -3.22 13.77
CA THR A 56 7.54 -1.78 14.01
C THR A 56 7.29 -1.03 12.71
N GLU A 57 6.99 0.27 12.80
CA GLU A 57 6.82 1.10 11.60
C GLU A 57 8.04 1.06 10.70
N ARG A 58 9.22 1.10 11.30
CA ARG A 58 10.47 1.05 10.53
C ARG A 58 10.62 -0.28 9.80
N GLN A 59 10.32 -1.37 10.47
CA GLN A 59 10.40 -2.70 9.86
C GLN A 59 9.39 -2.83 8.72
N ARG A 60 8.20 -2.30 8.91
CA ARG A 60 7.17 -2.29 7.86
C ARG A 60 7.66 -1.54 6.64
N PHE A 61 8.26 -0.37 6.87
CA PHE A 61 8.82 0.45 5.79
C PHE A 61 9.89 -0.32 5.02
N GLU A 62 10.80 -0.98 5.73
CA GLU A 62 11.88 -1.75 5.11
C GLU A 62 11.34 -2.90 4.24
N ILE A 63 10.36 -3.63 4.76
CA ILE A 63 9.73 -4.72 4.00
C ILE A 63 9.05 -4.19 2.74
N LEU A 64 8.31 -3.09 2.87
CA LEU A 64 7.64 -2.47 1.74
C LEU A 64 8.63 -1.96 0.69
N GLU A 65 9.75 -1.41 1.13
CA GLU A 65 10.78 -0.93 0.23
C GLU A 65 11.45 -2.09 -0.54
N ILE A 66 11.69 -3.20 0.14
CA ILE A 66 12.25 -4.40 -0.50
C ILE A 66 11.30 -4.90 -1.59
N ALA A 67 10.02 -5.00 -1.27
CA ALA A 67 9.01 -5.43 -2.23
C ALA A 67 8.92 -4.47 -3.43
N ALA A 68 8.90 -3.17 -3.15
CA ALA A 68 8.81 -2.15 -4.19
C ALA A 68 10.01 -2.19 -5.14
N ALA A 69 11.20 -2.49 -4.61
CA ALA A 69 12.41 -2.55 -5.42
C ALA A 69 12.36 -3.65 -6.49
N HIS A 70 11.53 -4.66 -6.29
CA HIS A 70 11.36 -5.75 -7.25
C HIS A 70 10.28 -5.46 -8.28
N VAL A 71 9.62 -4.33 -8.18
CA VAL A 71 8.57 -3.92 -9.12
C VAL A 71 9.06 -2.68 -9.86
N LEU A 72 9.02 -2.73 -11.18
CA LEU A 72 9.47 -1.59 -12.01
C LEU A 72 8.38 -0.52 -12.08
N ALA A 73 8.06 0.07 -10.92
CA ALA A 73 7.05 1.11 -10.81
C ALA A 73 7.34 1.94 -9.56
N PRO A 74 7.00 3.24 -9.56
CA PRO A 74 7.29 4.13 -8.45
C PRO A 74 6.24 3.96 -7.33
N ILE A 75 6.36 2.86 -6.59
CA ILE A 75 5.42 2.55 -5.52
C ILE A 75 5.90 3.13 -4.19
N GLN A 76 5.01 3.85 -3.51
CA GLN A 76 5.17 4.25 -2.12
C GLN A 76 4.04 3.64 -1.32
N ALA A 77 4.37 2.83 -0.33
CA ALA A 77 3.36 2.09 0.40
C ALA A 77 3.51 2.28 1.91
N ARG A 78 2.37 2.18 2.59
CA ARG A 78 2.27 2.25 4.04
C ARG A 78 1.60 0.99 4.53
N GLY A 79 2.12 0.39 5.59
CA GLY A 79 1.57 -0.83 6.16
C GLY A 79 0.79 -0.53 7.43
N VAL A 80 -0.47 -0.94 7.48
CA VAL A 80 -1.33 -0.74 8.64
C VAL A 80 -2.12 -2.01 8.92
N THR A 81 -2.48 -2.21 10.20
CA THR A 81 -3.35 -3.32 10.57
C THR A 81 -4.80 -2.86 10.59
N PRO A 82 -5.76 -3.80 10.43
CA PRO A 82 -7.17 -3.46 10.61
C PRO A 82 -7.46 -2.88 12.00
N TYR A 83 -6.76 -3.36 13.02
CA TYR A 83 -6.92 -2.88 14.38
C TYR A 83 -6.50 -1.40 14.52
N GLU A 84 -5.40 -1.02 13.89
CA GLU A 84 -4.92 0.36 13.92
C GLU A 84 -5.91 1.31 13.25
N ILE A 85 -6.54 0.87 12.18
CA ILE A 85 -7.58 1.65 11.50
C ILE A 85 -8.81 1.80 12.41
N ALA A 86 -9.27 0.69 12.95
CA ALA A 86 -10.50 0.66 13.76
C ALA A 86 -10.37 1.48 15.04
N THR A 87 -9.17 1.55 15.61
CA THR A 87 -8.92 2.28 16.87
C THR A 87 -8.34 3.67 16.65
N HIS A 88 -8.26 4.13 15.41
CA HIS A 88 -7.75 5.47 15.06
C HIS A 88 -6.35 5.74 15.62
N ARG A 89 -5.47 4.77 15.48
CA ARG A 89 -4.09 4.89 15.97
C ARG A 89 -3.10 5.42 14.93
N LEU A 90 -3.61 5.84 13.78
CA LEU A 90 -2.78 6.39 12.72
C LEU A 90 -2.59 7.90 12.93
N SER A 91 -1.54 8.45 12.32
CA SER A 91 -1.33 9.88 12.34
C SER A 91 -2.49 10.61 11.62
N PRO A 92 -2.74 11.89 11.96
CA PRO A 92 -3.81 12.64 11.28
C PRO A 92 -3.66 12.69 9.77
N SER A 93 -2.43 12.79 9.26
CA SER A 93 -2.20 12.82 7.81
C SER A 93 -2.55 11.49 7.17
N TRP A 94 -2.24 10.38 7.82
CA TRP A 94 -2.59 9.05 7.31
C TRP A 94 -4.10 8.81 7.37
N GLU A 95 -4.75 9.28 8.44
CA GLU A 95 -6.21 9.18 8.55
C GLU A 95 -6.88 9.91 7.39
N GLN A 96 -6.38 11.09 7.05
CA GLN A 96 -6.91 11.89 5.95
C GLN A 96 -6.71 11.17 4.60
N LEU A 97 -5.53 10.61 4.37
CA LEU A 97 -5.26 9.87 3.15
C LEU A 97 -6.17 8.64 3.05
N LEU A 98 -6.40 7.98 4.19
CA LEU A 98 -7.23 6.79 4.23
C LEU A 98 -8.69 7.08 3.87
N GLU A 99 -9.21 8.22 4.31
CA GLU A 99 -10.57 8.65 3.99
C GLU A 99 -10.81 8.76 2.49
N GLN A 100 -9.79 9.14 1.74
CA GLN A 100 -9.88 9.35 0.30
C GLN A 100 -9.41 8.15 -0.51
N ALA A 101 -8.91 7.12 0.16
CA ALA A 101 -8.34 5.95 -0.50
C ALA A 101 -9.44 5.06 -1.10
N VAL A 102 -9.10 4.42 -2.22
CA VAL A 102 -10.03 3.56 -2.95
C VAL A 102 -9.51 2.12 -2.90
N PRO A 103 -10.32 1.15 -2.46
CA PRO A 103 -9.88 -0.23 -2.46
C PRO A 103 -9.73 -0.75 -3.90
N ILE A 104 -8.58 -1.36 -4.18
CA ILE A 104 -8.29 -1.93 -5.50
C ILE A 104 -8.00 -3.43 -5.43
N ILE A 105 -7.78 -3.94 -4.25
CA ILE A 105 -7.69 -5.39 -3.98
C ILE A 105 -8.43 -5.74 -2.71
#